data_285407a10651a943e49454078b31e5e6
#
_entry.id   285407a10651a943e49454078b31e5e6
#
_cell.length_a   1.000
_cell.length_b   1.000
_cell.length_c   1.000
_cell.angle_alpha   90.00
_cell.angle_beta   90.00
_cell.angle_gamma   90.00
#
_symmetry.space_group_name_H-M   'P 1'
#
loop_
_entity.id
_entity.type
_entity.pdbx_description
1 polymer ?
#
loop_
_entity_poly.entity_id
_entity_poly.type
_entity_poly.pdbx_seq_one_letter_code
_entity_poly.pdbx_strand_id
1 'polypeptide(L)'
;GSRGWVIPFFSEKKQSGVLPITDERMTRFNITLQEGVDFVLNNFERMWGGELFVPKIPSYNILDIAKAIAPECEYKIVGIRPGEKLHEEMITESDAMNTIEFDDYYVIVPSIKIWSKTKFLNQSTDNIGKPCSDGFSYNSKSNSQFLTVEELRELIQTI
;
A
#
# COMPACT_ATOMS: atom_id res chain seq x y z
N GLY A 1 5.07 -14.09 -4.51
CA GLY A 1 4.92 -13.40 -3.24
C GLY A 1 6.18 -13.46 -2.40
N SER A 2 6.44 -12.44 -1.62
CA SER A 2 7.57 -12.43 -0.68
C SER A 2 7.34 -13.44 0.46
N ARG A 3 8.42 -13.96 1.05
CA ARG A 3 8.33 -14.82 2.24
C ARG A 3 7.63 -14.04 3.37
N GLY A 4 6.58 -14.62 3.96
CA GLY A 4 5.79 -14.02 5.03
C GLY A 4 4.53 -13.28 4.57
N TRP A 5 4.16 -13.40 3.31
CA TRP A 5 2.89 -12.89 2.80
C TRP A 5 1.71 -13.60 3.47
N VAL A 6 0.70 -12.84 3.83
CA VAL A 6 -0.49 -13.34 4.57
C VAL A 6 -1.22 -14.42 3.78
N ILE A 7 -1.35 -14.28 2.46
CA ILE A 7 -2.09 -15.22 1.60
C ILE A 7 -1.51 -16.63 1.63
N PRO A 8 -0.21 -16.88 1.33
CA PRO A 8 0.36 -18.22 1.44
C PRO A 8 0.26 -18.80 2.86
N PHE A 9 0.47 -17.96 3.87
CA PHE A 9 0.38 -18.38 5.26
C PHE A 9 -1.03 -18.85 5.65
N PHE A 10 -2.07 -18.08 5.30
CA PHE A 10 -3.46 -18.47 5.58
C PHE A 10 -3.89 -19.66 4.73
N SER A 11 -3.45 -19.76 3.49
CA SER A 11 -3.72 -20.94 2.63
C SER A 11 -3.14 -22.23 3.21
N GLU A 12 -1.95 -22.18 3.78
CA GLU A 12 -1.35 -23.32 4.50
C GLU A 12 -2.15 -23.65 5.77
N LYS A 13 -2.48 -22.64 6.58
CA LYS A 13 -3.16 -22.83 7.88
C LYS A 13 -4.64 -23.19 7.75
N LYS A 14 -5.28 -22.91 6.62
CA LYS A 14 -6.68 -23.28 6.34
C LYS A 14 -6.96 -24.75 6.64
N GLN A 15 -6.01 -25.67 6.36
CA GLN A 15 -6.18 -27.10 6.60
C GLN A 15 -6.33 -27.45 8.08
N SER A 16 -5.87 -26.62 8.99
CA SER A 16 -6.01 -26.83 10.43
C SER A 16 -7.38 -26.43 11.00
N GLY A 17 -8.24 -25.80 10.18
CA GLY A 17 -9.55 -25.28 10.61
C GLY A 17 -9.48 -24.01 11.48
N VAL A 18 -8.27 -23.54 11.81
CA VAL A 18 -8.06 -22.34 12.65
C VAL A 18 -7.03 -21.43 12.00
N LEU A 19 -7.40 -20.16 11.76
CA LEU A 19 -6.48 -19.13 11.27
C LEU A 19 -5.98 -18.26 12.43
N PRO A 20 -4.67 -18.15 12.64
CA PRO A 20 -4.10 -17.21 13.59
C PRO A 20 -4.14 -15.79 13.02
N ILE A 21 -4.88 -14.91 13.65
CA ILE A 21 -4.96 -13.49 13.32
C ILE A 21 -4.14 -12.70 14.32
N THR A 22 -3.22 -11.90 13.83
CA THR A 22 -2.33 -11.11 14.70
C THR A 22 -3.12 -10.05 15.48
N ASP A 23 -3.93 -9.25 14.80
CA ASP A 23 -4.84 -8.27 15.37
C ASP A 23 -5.95 -7.97 14.35
N GLU A 24 -7.20 -7.95 14.78
CA GLU A 24 -8.35 -7.73 13.90
C GLU A 24 -8.42 -6.33 13.27
N ARG A 25 -7.74 -5.35 13.87
CA ARG A 25 -7.67 -3.97 13.38
C ARG A 25 -6.61 -3.77 12.30
N MET A 26 -5.78 -4.78 12.06
CA MET A 26 -4.62 -4.69 11.20
C MET A 26 -5.02 -4.48 9.74
N THR A 27 -4.37 -3.52 9.10
CA THR A 27 -4.54 -3.24 7.67
C THR A 27 -3.22 -3.31 6.93
N ARG A 28 -3.28 -3.61 5.64
CA ARG A 28 -2.11 -3.67 4.74
C ARG A 28 -2.47 -3.04 3.41
N PHE A 29 -1.46 -2.58 2.69
CA PHE A 29 -1.60 -2.23 1.29
C PHE A 29 -1.54 -3.48 0.42
N ASN A 30 -2.22 -3.43 -0.74
CA ASN A 30 -2.17 -4.48 -1.74
C ASN A 30 -1.56 -3.97 -3.04
N ILE A 31 -0.57 -4.68 -3.54
CA ILE A 31 0.01 -4.48 -4.86
C ILE A 31 0.47 -5.83 -5.41
N THR A 32 0.15 -6.11 -6.65
CA THR A 32 0.66 -7.29 -7.35
C THR A 32 2.10 -7.05 -7.82
N LEU A 33 2.83 -8.13 -8.10
CA LEU A 33 4.18 -8.01 -8.64
C LEU A 33 4.19 -7.26 -9.98
N GLN A 34 3.22 -7.54 -10.85
CA GLN A 34 3.12 -6.89 -12.16
C GLN A 34 2.86 -5.39 -12.03
N GLU A 35 1.90 -4.98 -11.18
CA GLU A 35 1.64 -3.56 -10.91
C GLU A 35 2.88 -2.86 -10.36
N GLY A 36 3.63 -3.51 -9.48
CA GLY A 36 4.89 -2.97 -8.96
C GLY A 36 5.95 -2.79 -10.05
N VAL A 37 6.10 -3.76 -10.95
CA VAL A 37 7.02 -3.69 -12.10
C VAL A 37 6.61 -2.56 -13.04
N ASP A 38 5.34 -2.50 -13.42
CA ASP A 38 4.81 -1.49 -14.34
C ASP A 38 4.97 -0.09 -13.73
N PHE A 39 4.72 0.06 -12.43
CA PHE A 39 4.92 1.31 -11.72
C PHE A 39 6.38 1.78 -11.77
N VAL A 40 7.34 0.88 -11.56
CA VAL A 40 8.77 1.20 -11.66
C VAL A 40 9.14 1.61 -13.08
N LEU A 41 8.74 0.83 -14.09
CA LEU A 41 9.06 1.12 -15.50
C LEU A 41 8.49 2.48 -15.93
N ASN A 42 7.24 2.77 -15.60
CA ASN A 42 6.59 4.05 -15.92
C ASN A 42 7.29 5.24 -15.22
N ASN A 43 7.84 5.04 -14.03
CA ASN A 43 8.54 6.11 -13.31
C ASN A 43 9.96 6.38 -13.84
N PHE A 44 10.61 5.42 -14.49
CA PHE A 44 11.88 5.66 -15.17
C PHE A 44 11.77 6.74 -16.26
N GLU A 45 10.65 6.82 -16.96
CA GLU A 45 10.44 7.80 -18.03
C GLU A 45 10.19 9.22 -17.50
N ARG A 46 9.69 9.35 -16.27
CA ARG A 46 9.28 10.65 -15.67
C ARG A 46 10.20 11.14 -14.57
N MET A 47 11.16 10.33 -14.12
CA MET A 47 12.06 10.69 -13.02
C MET A 47 13.06 11.77 -13.41
N TRP A 48 13.34 12.66 -12.46
CA TRP A 48 14.34 13.72 -12.59
C TRP A 48 15.59 13.42 -11.74
N GLY A 49 15.47 12.51 -10.78
CA GLY A 49 16.50 12.06 -9.87
C GLY A 49 16.35 12.57 -8.45
N GLY A 50 16.48 11.66 -7.50
CA GLY A 50 16.40 11.94 -6.07
C GLY A 50 15.01 11.99 -5.45
N GLU A 51 13.95 11.97 -6.25
CA GLU A 51 12.57 11.83 -5.78
C GLU A 51 12.20 10.38 -5.48
N LEU A 52 11.22 10.21 -4.60
CA LEU A 52 10.63 8.92 -4.27
C LEU A 52 9.18 8.88 -4.77
N PHE A 53 8.87 7.95 -5.67
CA PHE A 53 7.52 7.70 -6.16
C PHE A 53 6.78 6.72 -5.25
N VAL A 54 5.54 7.05 -4.89
CA VAL A 54 4.68 6.23 -4.04
C VAL A 54 3.36 5.99 -4.76
N PRO A 55 3.03 4.73 -5.14
CA PRO A 55 1.78 4.43 -5.85
C PRO A 55 0.56 4.63 -4.95
N LYS A 56 -0.55 5.09 -5.52
CA LYS A 56 -1.86 5.00 -4.89
C LYS A 56 -2.43 3.61 -5.12
N ILE A 57 -2.43 2.79 -4.08
CA ILE A 57 -2.85 1.38 -4.14
C ILE A 57 -3.90 1.10 -3.07
N PRO A 58 -4.79 0.11 -3.30
CA PRO A 58 -5.81 -0.23 -2.33
C PRO A 58 -5.23 -0.86 -1.06
N SER A 59 -5.98 -0.72 0.03
CA SER A 59 -5.75 -1.40 1.29
C SER A 59 -6.71 -2.57 1.47
N TYR A 60 -6.39 -3.45 2.40
CA TYR A 60 -7.32 -4.46 2.89
C TYR A 60 -7.20 -4.64 4.41
N ASN A 61 -8.28 -5.11 5.01
CA ASN A 61 -8.30 -5.52 6.41
C ASN A 61 -7.84 -6.98 6.53
N ILE A 62 -7.09 -7.31 7.57
CA ILE A 62 -6.57 -8.66 7.79
C ILE A 62 -7.70 -9.70 7.96
N LEU A 63 -8.83 -9.31 8.56
CA LEU A 63 -10.00 -10.19 8.68
C LEU A 63 -10.67 -10.45 7.33
N ASP A 64 -10.68 -9.48 6.44
CA ASP A 64 -11.36 -9.65 5.15
C ASP A 64 -10.58 -10.58 4.23
N ILE A 65 -9.24 -10.55 4.27
CA ILE A 65 -8.45 -11.56 3.55
C ILE A 65 -8.57 -12.94 4.19
N ALA A 66 -8.70 -13.04 5.52
CA ALA A 66 -8.97 -14.31 6.19
C ALA A 66 -10.32 -14.90 5.74
N LYS A 67 -11.39 -14.09 5.67
CA LYS A 67 -12.71 -14.48 5.14
C LYS A 67 -12.67 -14.85 3.65
N ALA A 68 -11.83 -14.17 2.86
CA ALA A 68 -11.68 -14.48 1.45
C ALA A 68 -11.04 -15.85 1.23
N ILE A 69 -10.04 -16.23 2.04
CA ILE A 69 -9.29 -17.49 1.91
C ILE A 69 -10.02 -18.66 2.56
N ALA A 70 -10.53 -18.46 3.76
CA ALA A 70 -11.03 -19.54 4.62
C ALA A 70 -12.22 -19.08 5.48
N PRO A 71 -13.38 -18.82 4.86
CA PRO A 71 -14.59 -18.35 5.56
C PRO A 71 -15.12 -19.35 6.59
N GLU A 72 -14.79 -20.63 6.44
CA GLU A 72 -15.20 -21.74 7.30
C GLU A 72 -14.31 -21.95 8.53
N CYS A 73 -13.14 -21.27 8.60
CA CYS A 73 -12.20 -21.44 9.70
C CYS A 73 -12.58 -20.58 10.92
N GLU A 74 -12.21 -21.05 12.09
CA GLU A 74 -12.21 -20.24 13.31
C GLU A 74 -11.03 -19.25 13.27
N TYR A 75 -11.25 -18.01 13.72
CA TYR A 75 -10.20 -16.98 13.79
C TYR A 75 -9.72 -16.83 15.23
N LYS A 76 -8.43 -17.11 15.46
CA LYS A 76 -7.82 -16.99 16.78
C LYS A 76 -6.88 -15.80 16.84
N ILE A 77 -7.17 -14.82 17.68
CA ILE A 77 -6.26 -13.68 17.90
C ILE A 77 -5.04 -14.13 18.66
N VAL A 78 -3.85 -13.93 18.08
CA VAL A 78 -2.57 -14.37 18.65
C VAL A 78 -1.71 -13.21 19.20
N GLY A 79 -2.10 -11.96 18.94
CA GLY A 79 -1.38 -10.77 19.36
C GLY A 79 -0.30 -10.30 18.39
N ILE A 80 0.03 -9.01 18.47
CA ILE A 80 1.04 -8.35 17.64
C ILE A 80 2.43 -8.76 18.10
N ARG A 81 3.31 -9.11 17.16
CA ARG A 81 4.71 -9.44 17.44
C ARG A 81 5.56 -8.18 17.60
N PRO A 82 6.66 -8.21 18.35
CA PRO A 82 7.60 -7.10 18.40
C PRO A 82 8.07 -6.67 17.00
N GLY A 83 7.96 -5.39 16.70
CA GLY A 83 8.32 -4.82 15.38
C GLY A 83 7.22 -4.89 14.32
N GLU A 84 6.10 -5.57 14.56
CA GLU A 84 4.95 -5.57 13.65
C GLU A 84 4.14 -4.27 13.80
N LYS A 85 3.77 -3.67 12.66
CA LYS A 85 2.91 -2.48 12.63
C LYS A 85 1.44 -2.87 12.52
N LEU A 86 0.57 -2.16 13.23
CA LEU A 86 -0.88 -2.32 13.09
C LEU A 86 -1.33 -1.91 11.69
N HIS A 87 -0.79 -0.81 11.20
CA HIS A 87 -1.04 -0.26 9.86
C HIS A 87 0.28 0.02 9.15
N GLU A 88 0.29 -0.11 7.83
CA GLU A 88 1.43 0.28 7.00
C GLU A 88 1.36 1.76 6.67
N GLU A 89 2.50 2.43 6.59
CA GLU A 89 2.60 3.83 6.25
C GLU A 89 3.68 4.03 5.21
N MET A 90 3.33 4.64 4.08
CA MET A 90 4.23 4.94 2.97
C MET A 90 4.66 6.39 2.92
N ILE A 91 3.82 7.32 3.40
CA ILE A 91 4.15 8.75 3.52
C ILE A 91 3.80 9.17 4.93
N THR A 92 4.79 9.64 5.67
CA THR A 92 4.62 10.13 7.03
C THR A 92 4.17 11.60 7.03
N GLU A 93 3.60 12.08 8.13
CA GLU A 93 3.25 13.50 8.29
C GLU A 93 4.46 14.41 8.09
N SER A 94 5.66 13.97 8.48
CA SER A 94 6.90 14.73 8.27
C SER A 94 7.31 14.86 6.81
N ASP A 95 6.87 13.95 5.95
CA ASP A 95 7.13 13.99 4.51
C ASP A 95 6.12 14.88 3.76
N ALA A 96 4.99 15.22 4.38
CA ALA A 96 3.86 15.91 3.75
C ALA A 96 4.26 17.20 3.02
N MET A 97 5.10 18.05 3.65
CA MET A 97 5.55 19.32 3.06
C MET A 97 6.37 19.12 1.76
N ASN A 98 7.00 17.97 1.61
CA ASN A 98 7.79 17.62 0.43
C ASN A 98 7.03 16.68 -0.51
N THR A 99 5.76 16.38 -0.23
CA THR A 99 4.96 15.47 -1.03
C THR A 99 4.09 16.24 -2.03
N ILE A 100 4.06 15.70 -3.25
CA ILE A 100 3.21 16.16 -4.35
C ILE A 100 2.25 15.01 -4.66
N GLU A 101 0.97 15.31 -4.75
CA GLU A 101 -0.08 14.40 -5.17
C GLU A 101 -0.32 14.52 -6.67
N PHE A 102 -0.34 13.39 -7.37
CA PHE A 102 -0.81 13.20 -8.73
C PHE A 102 -2.03 12.26 -8.73
N ASP A 103 -2.63 12.01 -9.88
CA ASP A 103 -3.85 11.19 -9.96
C ASP A 103 -3.63 9.77 -9.42
N ASP A 104 -2.58 9.08 -9.87
CA ASP A 104 -2.33 7.67 -9.53
C ASP A 104 -1.15 7.43 -8.59
N TYR A 105 -0.43 8.49 -8.19
CA TYR A 105 0.76 8.36 -7.33
C TYR A 105 1.04 9.64 -6.57
N TYR A 106 1.93 9.52 -5.58
CA TYR A 106 2.56 10.64 -4.90
C TYR A 106 4.05 10.68 -5.25
N VAL A 107 4.65 11.86 -5.10
CA VAL A 107 6.10 12.07 -5.21
C VAL A 107 6.59 12.79 -3.98
N ILE A 108 7.51 12.18 -3.24
CA ILE A 108 8.28 12.86 -2.19
C ILE A 108 9.50 13.47 -2.87
N VAL A 109 9.56 14.80 -2.91
CA VAL A 109 10.68 15.52 -3.53
C VAL A 109 11.91 15.50 -2.62
N PRO A 110 13.14 15.49 -3.18
CA PRO A 110 14.35 15.47 -2.39
C PRO A 110 14.48 16.74 -1.52
N SER A 111 14.93 16.57 -0.28
CA SER A 111 15.19 17.68 0.65
C SER A 111 16.31 18.60 0.15
N ILE A 112 17.28 18.05 -0.55
CA ILE A 112 18.33 18.82 -1.24
C ILE A 112 17.77 19.25 -2.60
N LYS A 113 17.72 20.55 -2.85
CA LYS A 113 17.17 21.11 -4.09
C LYS A 113 18.09 20.82 -5.28
N ILE A 114 17.88 19.68 -5.92
CA ILE A 114 18.61 19.27 -7.14
C ILE A 114 17.93 19.87 -8.38
N TRP A 115 16.60 20.10 -8.31
CA TRP A 115 15.79 20.67 -9.37
C TRP A 115 14.62 21.51 -8.80
N SER A 116 13.88 22.20 -9.67
CA SER A 116 12.79 23.08 -9.26
C SER A 116 11.48 22.33 -9.05
N LYS A 117 10.95 22.35 -7.81
CA LYS A 117 9.63 21.79 -7.47
C LYS A 117 8.52 22.34 -8.37
N THR A 118 8.54 23.65 -8.67
CA THR A 118 7.55 24.29 -9.53
C THR A 118 7.60 23.77 -10.96
N LYS A 119 8.80 23.52 -11.50
CA LYS A 119 8.93 22.94 -12.83
C LYS A 119 8.45 21.49 -12.84
N PHE A 120 8.73 20.71 -11.80
CA PHE A 120 8.26 19.34 -11.65
C PHE A 120 6.74 19.25 -11.56
N LEU A 121 6.09 20.15 -10.82
CA LEU A 121 4.63 20.22 -10.72
C LEU A 121 3.94 20.41 -12.09
N ASN A 122 4.58 21.14 -12.98
CA ASN A 122 4.01 21.55 -14.29
C ASN A 122 4.62 20.77 -15.46
N GLN A 123 5.25 19.61 -15.21
CA GLN A 123 5.95 18.85 -16.25
C GLN A 123 5.01 18.24 -17.31
N SER A 124 3.73 18.06 -16.98
CA SER A 124 2.71 17.56 -17.88
C SER A 124 1.48 18.45 -17.83
N THR A 125 0.88 18.73 -19.01
CA THR A 125 -0.40 19.44 -19.11
C THR A 125 -1.57 18.59 -18.66
N ASP A 126 -1.44 17.27 -18.74
CA ASP A 126 -2.52 16.31 -18.51
C ASP A 126 -2.53 15.75 -17.08
N ASN A 127 -1.44 15.93 -16.32
CA ASN A 127 -1.33 15.48 -14.95
C ASN A 127 -0.59 16.52 -14.11
N ILE A 128 -1.34 17.48 -13.60
CA ILE A 128 -0.81 18.59 -12.80
C ILE A 128 -0.76 18.15 -11.32
N GLY A 129 0.46 18.05 -10.78
CA GLY A 129 0.67 17.72 -9.38
C GLY A 129 0.19 18.81 -8.43
N LYS A 130 -0.34 18.43 -7.27
CA LYS A 130 -0.77 19.33 -6.19
C LYS A 130 0.07 19.06 -4.94
N PRO A 131 0.60 20.08 -4.25
CA PRO A 131 1.23 19.88 -2.95
C PRO A 131 0.22 19.26 -1.96
N CYS A 132 0.66 18.26 -1.19
CA CYS A 132 -0.16 17.74 -0.11
C CYS A 132 -0.33 18.77 1.00
N SER A 133 -1.44 18.67 1.74
CA SER A 133 -1.72 19.52 2.90
C SER A 133 -0.76 19.23 4.03
N ASP A 134 -0.56 20.20 4.90
CA ASP A 134 0.17 19.99 6.15
C ASP A 134 -0.52 18.92 7.01
N GLY A 135 0.27 18.04 7.62
CA GLY A 135 -0.24 16.90 8.38
C GLY A 135 -0.79 15.74 7.54
N PHE A 136 -0.64 15.77 6.21
CA PHE A 136 -1.01 14.64 5.36
C PHE A 136 -0.15 13.42 5.68
N SER A 137 -0.77 12.25 5.71
CA SER A 137 -0.06 10.96 5.71
C SER A 137 -0.76 9.97 4.78
N TYR A 138 0.01 9.06 4.19
CA TYR A 138 -0.54 7.99 3.38
C TYR A 138 -0.27 6.64 4.06
N ASN A 139 -1.29 6.11 4.69
CA ASN A 139 -1.23 4.87 5.45
C ASN A 139 -2.42 3.95 5.12
N SER A 140 -2.26 2.66 5.39
CA SER A 140 -3.25 1.64 5.04
C SER A 140 -4.55 1.73 5.83
N LYS A 141 -4.60 2.47 6.96
CA LYS A 141 -5.81 2.64 7.76
C LYS A 141 -6.73 3.71 7.19
N SER A 142 -6.15 4.88 6.85
CA SER A 142 -6.88 6.06 6.38
C SER A 142 -7.02 6.12 4.86
N ASN A 143 -6.56 5.09 4.15
CA ASN A 143 -6.69 4.99 2.70
C ASN A 143 -8.17 5.04 2.28
N SER A 144 -8.47 5.74 1.20
CA SER A 144 -9.83 5.84 0.66
C SER A 144 -10.29 4.61 -0.12
N GLN A 145 -9.34 3.75 -0.53
CA GLN A 145 -9.59 2.56 -1.33
C GLN A 145 -9.35 1.31 -0.48
N PHE A 146 -10.41 0.55 -0.21
CA PHE A 146 -10.34 -0.75 0.46
C PHE A 146 -10.90 -1.83 -0.44
N LEU A 147 -10.18 -2.94 -0.51
CA LEU A 147 -10.65 -4.15 -1.19
C LEU A 147 -11.70 -4.86 -0.35
N THR A 148 -12.78 -5.23 -0.98
CA THR A 148 -13.83 -6.08 -0.42
C THR A 148 -13.37 -7.55 -0.36
N VAL A 149 -14.12 -8.38 0.38
CA VAL A 149 -13.87 -9.82 0.45
C VAL A 149 -13.98 -10.48 -0.93
N GLU A 150 -14.89 -10.02 -1.77
CA GLU A 150 -15.11 -10.51 -3.13
C GLU A 150 -13.92 -10.19 -4.03
N GLU A 151 -13.46 -8.94 -4.05
CA GLU A 151 -12.28 -8.51 -4.81
C GLU A 151 -11.02 -9.26 -4.34
N LEU A 152 -10.88 -9.48 -3.04
CA LEU A 152 -9.78 -10.29 -2.50
C LEU A 152 -9.83 -11.74 -2.97
N ARG A 153 -11.02 -12.35 -3.09
CA ARG A 153 -11.18 -13.70 -3.64
C ARG A 153 -10.76 -13.79 -5.10
N GLU A 154 -11.15 -12.80 -5.91
CA GLU A 154 -10.74 -12.73 -7.31
C GLU A 154 -9.21 -12.61 -7.44
N LEU A 155 -8.59 -11.72 -6.67
CA LEU A 155 -7.13 -11.56 -6.66
C LEU A 155 -6.40 -12.84 -6.25
N ILE A 156 -6.90 -13.57 -5.26
CA ILE A 156 -6.29 -14.83 -4.79
C ILE A 156 -6.30 -15.91 -5.89
N GLN A 157 -7.32 -15.93 -6.76
CA GLN A 157 -7.43 -16.88 -7.86
C GLN A 157 -6.42 -16.61 -8.99
N THR A 158 -5.86 -15.39 -9.06
CA THR A 158 -4.90 -14.99 -10.09
C THR A 158 -3.44 -15.15 -9.68
N ILE A 159 -3.18 -15.53 -8.43
CA ILE A 159 -1.85 -15.73 -7.85
C ILE A 159 -1.50 -17.22 -7.80
#